data_ed8a3703951364550adce424b967609c
#
_entry.id   ed8a3703951364550adce424b967609c
#
_cell.length_a   1.000
_cell.length_b   1.000
_cell.length_c   1.000
_cell.angle_alpha   90.00
_cell.angle_beta   90.00
_cell.angle_gamma   90.00
#
_symmetry.space_group_name_H-M   'P 1'
#
loop_
_entity.id
_entity.type
_entity.pdbx_description
1 polymer ?
#
loop_
_entity_poly.entity_id
_entity_poly.type
_entity_poly.pdbx_seq_one_letter_code
_entity_poly.pdbx_strand_id
1 'polypeptide(L)'
;MNRHKDFWQVTEDSLDKSMKAFEIDASMKNELLNLYKVLSPFPEVTEVLKKLKEKNYKLGILSNGTPSLLNELVKSNNLDNIFDDIFSIEEVGIYKPDSKVYDMPIKKYKIQKEEVAFLSANTWDVSGGGNYGYSSIWVNRNNNIFDNLDYKPKNEIKDLKQLLDII
;
A
#
# COMPACT_ATOMS: atom_id res chain seq x y z
N MET A 1 -18.98 -10.48 9.48
CA MET A 1 -18.71 -10.34 10.91
C MET A 1 -18.34 -8.88 11.16
N ASN A 2 -19.17 -8.10 11.84
CA ASN A 2 -18.90 -6.67 12.14
C ASN A 2 -17.97 -6.54 13.36
N ARG A 3 -16.73 -7.02 13.23
CA ARG A 3 -15.70 -6.91 14.27
C ARG A 3 -14.43 -6.38 13.61
N HIS A 4 -14.41 -5.08 13.34
CA HIS A 4 -13.20 -4.41 12.89
C HIS A 4 -12.15 -4.44 14.03
N LYS A 5 -10.94 -4.81 13.70
CA LYS A 5 -9.73 -4.57 14.48
C LYS A 5 -8.82 -3.73 13.59
N ASP A 6 -8.09 -2.79 14.14
CA ASP A 6 -7.13 -2.02 13.36
C ASP A 6 -5.96 -2.90 12.90
N PHE A 7 -5.25 -2.42 11.89
CA PHE A 7 -4.16 -3.19 11.26
C PHE A 7 -3.03 -3.49 12.23
N TRP A 8 -2.74 -2.60 13.18
CA TRP A 8 -1.68 -2.81 14.16
C TRP A 8 -2.01 -3.98 15.08
N GLN A 9 -3.24 -4.03 15.58
CA GLN A 9 -3.71 -5.12 16.42
C GLN A 9 -3.71 -6.47 15.68
N VAL A 10 -4.09 -6.47 14.38
CA VAL A 10 -4.00 -7.67 13.54
C VAL A 10 -2.54 -8.10 13.35
N THR A 11 -1.63 -7.16 13.22
CA THR A 11 -0.19 -7.42 13.11
C THR A 11 0.36 -8.04 14.40
N GLU A 12 0.00 -7.49 15.56
CA GLU A 12 0.38 -8.03 16.87
C GLU A 12 -0.15 -9.45 17.07
N ASP A 13 -1.44 -9.68 16.82
CA ASP A 13 -2.07 -11.00 16.93
C ASP A 13 -1.40 -12.04 16.00
N SER A 14 -1.05 -11.61 14.78
CA SER A 14 -0.38 -12.46 13.79
C SER A 14 1.05 -12.79 14.19
N LEU A 15 1.77 -11.80 14.72
CA LEU A 15 3.13 -12.00 15.24
C LEU A 15 3.12 -12.96 16.42
N ASP A 16 2.22 -12.80 17.39
CA ASP A 16 2.09 -13.70 18.53
C ASP A 16 1.84 -15.15 18.11
N LYS A 17 0.98 -15.34 17.10
CA LYS A 17 0.73 -16.67 16.53
C LYS A 17 2.00 -17.24 15.87
N SER A 18 2.69 -16.44 15.09
CA SER A 18 3.91 -16.87 14.38
C SER A 18 5.04 -17.20 15.36
N MET A 19 5.25 -16.35 16.37
CA MET A 19 6.26 -16.58 17.40
C MET A 19 6.02 -17.90 18.15
N LYS A 20 4.77 -18.19 18.49
CA LYS A 20 4.39 -19.48 19.10
C LYS A 20 4.63 -20.65 18.16
N ALA A 21 4.27 -20.52 16.87
CA ALA A 21 4.39 -21.59 15.89
C ALA A 21 5.85 -21.96 15.57
N PHE A 22 6.76 -20.98 15.63
CA PHE A 22 8.18 -21.14 15.35
C PHE A 22 9.07 -21.13 16.61
N GLU A 23 8.46 -21.20 17.80
CA GLU A 23 9.16 -21.23 19.09
C GLU A 23 10.14 -20.06 19.28
N ILE A 24 9.77 -18.87 18.78
CA ILE A 24 10.56 -17.64 18.92
C ILE A 24 10.37 -17.10 20.34
N ASP A 25 11.48 -16.67 20.96
CA ASP A 25 11.47 -16.11 22.31
C ASP A 25 10.56 -14.86 22.38
N ALA A 26 9.63 -14.88 23.35
CA ALA A 26 8.66 -13.80 23.54
C ALA A 26 9.32 -12.42 23.83
N SER A 27 10.54 -12.40 24.35
CA SER A 27 11.30 -11.16 24.59
C SER A 27 11.58 -10.38 23.29
N MET A 28 11.62 -11.06 22.13
CA MET A 28 11.85 -10.44 20.83
C MET A 28 10.64 -9.69 20.25
N LYS A 29 9.44 -9.85 20.84
CA LYS A 29 8.20 -9.30 20.28
C LYS A 29 8.30 -7.80 20.00
N ASN A 30 8.77 -7.02 20.97
CA ASN A 30 8.85 -5.56 20.83
C ASN A 30 9.85 -5.13 19.75
N GLU A 31 10.95 -5.85 19.62
CA GLU A 31 11.94 -5.59 18.58
C GLU A 31 11.37 -5.87 17.21
N LEU A 32 10.71 -7.02 17.02
CA LEU A 32 10.06 -7.41 15.78
C LEU A 32 8.94 -6.42 15.37
N LEU A 33 8.12 -5.97 16.33
CA LEU A 33 7.10 -4.94 16.07
C LEU A 33 7.73 -3.61 15.65
N ASN A 34 8.85 -3.22 16.25
CA ASN A 34 9.53 -1.98 15.88
C ASN A 34 10.09 -2.00 14.45
N LEU A 35 10.40 -3.17 13.88
CA LEU A 35 10.83 -3.27 12.48
C LEU A 35 9.78 -2.76 11.49
N TYR A 36 8.48 -2.87 11.81
CA TYR A 36 7.42 -2.29 10.97
C TYR A 36 7.46 -0.77 10.88
N LYS A 37 8.10 -0.10 11.84
CA LYS A 37 8.19 1.37 11.93
C LYS A 37 9.41 1.95 11.22
N VAL A 38 10.37 1.10 10.84
CA VAL A 38 11.67 1.50 10.27
C VAL A 38 11.93 0.90 8.88
N LEU A 39 10.86 0.54 8.16
CA LEU A 39 10.95 0.03 6.80
C LEU A 39 11.54 1.10 5.87
N SER A 40 12.54 0.71 5.09
CA SER A 40 13.16 1.59 4.10
C SER A 40 12.47 1.45 2.74
N PRO A 41 12.34 2.53 1.95
CA PRO A 41 11.88 2.45 0.59
C PRO A 41 12.94 1.75 -0.29
N PHE A 42 12.50 1.21 -1.43
CA PHE A 42 13.45 0.74 -2.44
C PHE A 42 14.28 1.92 -2.99
N PRO A 43 15.50 1.66 -3.47
CA PRO A 43 16.46 2.72 -3.80
C PRO A 43 15.95 3.77 -4.80
N GLU A 44 15.12 3.35 -5.75
CA GLU A 44 14.60 4.22 -6.81
C GLU A 44 13.40 5.08 -6.39
N VAL A 45 12.72 4.73 -5.30
CA VAL A 45 11.39 5.29 -4.94
C VAL A 45 11.42 6.81 -4.83
N THR A 46 12.34 7.34 -4.04
CA THR A 46 12.39 8.79 -3.78
C THR A 46 12.62 9.60 -5.06
N GLU A 47 13.51 9.11 -5.94
CA GLU A 47 13.80 9.78 -7.22
C GLU A 47 12.58 9.77 -8.14
N VAL A 48 11.93 8.61 -8.28
CA VAL A 48 10.77 8.46 -9.16
C VAL A 48 9.59 9.31 -8.66
N LEU A 49 9.30 9.28 -7.35
CA LEU A 49 8.23 10.10 -6.79
C LEU A 49 8.46 11.60 -7.00
N LYS A 50 9.70 12.09 -6.87
CA LYS A 50 10.04 13.49 -7.18
C LYS A 50 9.78 13.83 -8.64
N LYS A 51 10.20 12.97 -9.59
CA LYS A 51 9.92 13.16 -11.02
C LYS A 51 8.42 13.21 -11.33
N LEU A 52 7.61 12.40 -10.64
CA LEU A 52 6.17 12.45 -10.78
C LEU A 52 5.59 13.76 -10.25
N LYS A 53 6.11 14.27 -9.14
CA LYS A 53 5.71 15.60 -8.62
C LYS A 53 6.08 16.73 -9.60
N GLU A 54 7.26 16.69 -10.21
CA GLU A 54 7.69 17.64 -11.25
C GLU A 54 6.75 17.65 -12.47
N LYS A 55 6.17 16.48 -12.79
CA LYS A 55 5.12 16.33 -13.82
C LYS A 55 3.71 16.71 -13.33
N ASN A 56 3.58 17.25 -12.12
CA ASN A 56 2.32 17.66 -11.49
C ASN A 56 1.34 16.52 -11.15
N TYR A 57 1.82 15.27 -11.02
CA TYR A 57 0.98 14.20 -10.51
C TYR A 57 0.66 14.40 -9.03
N LYS A 58 -0.58 14.06 -8.64
CA LYS A 58 -0.97 13.89 -7.24
C LYS A 58 -0.53 12.52 -6.76
N LEU A 59 0.16 12.47 -5.63
CA LEU A 59 0.68 11.23 -5.07
C LEU A 59 -0.01 10.93 -3.75
N GLY A 60 -0.63 9.76 -3.64
CA GLY A 60 -1.30 9.31 -2.44
C GLY A 60 -0.90 7.91 -2.01
N ILE A 61 -0.87 7.67 -0.73
CA ILE A 61 -0.80 6.32 -0.15
C ILE A 61 -2.22 5.88 0.18
N LEU A 62 -2.62 4.69 -0.26
CA LEU A 62 -3.87 4.03 0.13
C LEU A 62 -3.53 2.70 0.80
N SER A 63 -3.72 2.60 2.11
CA SER A 63 -3.18 1.49 2.90
C SER A 63 -4.18 0.93 3.92
N ASN A 64 -4.00 -0.37 4.23
CA ASN A 64 -4.62 -1.00 5.40
C ASN A 64 -3.96 -0.60 6.73
N GLY A 65 -2.79 0.05 6.70
CA GLY A 65 -2.06 0.50 7.88
C GLY A 65 -2.78 1.58 8.67
N THR A 66 -2.50 1.64 9.97
CA THR A 66 -3.03 2.70 10.84
C THR A 66 -2.43 4.06 10.50
N PRO A 67 -3.14 5.19 10.72
CA PRO A 67 -2.63 6.52 10.42
C PRO A 67 -1.30 6.82 11.11
N SER A 68 -1.13 6.38 12.37
CA SER A 68 0.10 6.59 13.13
C SER A 68 1.30 5.88 12.48
N LEU A 69 1.15 4.60 12.12
CA LEU A 69 2.19 3.81 11.46
C LEU A 69 2.59 4.42 10.12
N LEU A 70 1.61 4.78 9.30
CA LEU A 70 1.86 5.34 7.96
C LEU A 70 2.58 6.69 8.03
N ASN A 71 2.15 7.57 8.90
CA ASN A 71 2.80 8.88 9.11
C ASN A 71 4.23 8.73 9.65
N GLU A 72 4.45 7.79 10.58
CA GLU A 72 5.79 7.51 11.12
C GLU A 72 6.74 7.02 10.01
N LEU A 73 6.28 6.06 9.17
CA LEU A 73 7.07 5.53 8.05
C LEU A 73 7.38 6.59 6.98
N VAL A 74 6.41 7.40 6.61
CA VAL A 74 6.60 8.47 5.61
C VAL A 74 7.59 9.50 6.13
N LYS A 75 7.48 9.90 7.39
CA LYS A 75 8.35 10.89 8.02
C LYS A 75 9.77 10.36 8.23
N SER A 76 9.93 9.13 8.72
CA SER A 76 11.26 8.52 8.97
C SER A 76 12.08 8.36 7.67
N ASN A 77 11.39 8.28 6.52
CA ASN A 77 12.01 8.17 5.22
C ASN A 77 12.08 9.51 4.43
N ASN A 78 11.77 10.64 5.06
CA ASN A 78 11.75 11.98 4.45
C ASN A 78 10.84 12.06 3.20
N LEU A 79 9.71 11.37 3.22
CA LEU A 79 8.72 11.34 2.13
C LEU A 79 7.48 12.19 2.43
N ASP A 80 7.40 12.84 3.59
CA ASP A 80 6.28 13.65 4.08
C ASP A 80 5.98 14.86 3.20
N ASN A 81 6.99 15.40 2.50
CA ASN A 81 6.80 16.50 1.55
C ASN A 81 6.57 16.04 0.10
N ILE A 82 6.48 14.73 -0.15
CA ILE A 82 6.29 14.16 -1.48
C ILE A 82 4.85 13.71 -1.70
N PHE A 83 4.27 13.04 -0.70
CA PHE A 83 2.88 12.61 -0.78
C PHE A 83 1.91 13.76 -0.48
N ASP A 84 0.87 13.88 -1.30
CA ASP A 84 -0.19 14.87 -1.09
C ASP A 84 -1.17 14.41 0.00
N ASP A 85 -1.46 13.11 0.08
CA ASP A 85 -2.37 12.55 1.09
C ASP A 85 -1.98 11.10 1.47
N ILE A 86 -2.38 10.71 2.67
CA ILE A 86 -2.27 9.34 3.17
C ILE A 86 -3.66 8.89 3.58
N PHE A 87 -4.21 7.90 2.88
CA PHE A 87 -5.51 7.31 3.13
C PHE A 87 -5.35 6.00 3.91
N SER A 88 -5.86 5.97 5.12
CA SER A 88 -5.93 4.77 5.95
C SER A 88 -7.34 4.19 5.93
N ILE A 89 -7.44 2.87 5.88
CA ILE A 89 -8.73 2.17 5.99
C ILE A 89 -9.47 2.45 7.29
N GLU A 90 -8.76 2.94 8.31
CA GLU A 90 -9.37 3.26 9.60
C GLU A 90 -10.44 4.36 9.47
N GLU A 91 -10.37 5.21 8.43
CA GLU A 91 -11.38 6.22 8.14
C GLU A 91 -12.73 5.61 7.72
N VAL A 92 -12.73 4.41 7.16
CA VAL A 92 -13.93 3.72 6.66
C VAL A 92 -14.25 2.45 7.44
N GLY A 93 -13.35 1.98 8.31
CA GLY A 93 -13.53 0.82 9.19
C GLY A 93 -13.69 -0.50 8.47
N ILE A 94 -13.14 -0.63 7.25
CA ILE A 94 -13.16 -1.85 6.45
C ILE A 94 -11.86 -1.99 5.64
N TYR A 95 -11.40 -3.22 5.43
CA TYR A 95 -10.15 -3.53 4.74
C TYR A 95 -10.32 -3.57 3.22
N LYS A 96 -9.24 -3.27 2.49
CA LYS A 96 -9.14 -3.67 1.07
C LYS A 96 -9.34 -5.19 0.98
N PRO A 97 -10.00 -5.69 -0.06
CA PRO A 97 -10.37 -5.02 -1.31
C PRO A 97 -11.81 -4.44 -1.34
N ASP A 98 -12.40 -4.02 -0.23
CA ASP A 98 -13.72 -3.38 -0.26
C ASP A 98 -13.68 -2.07 -1.07
N SER A 99 -14.68 -1.85 -1.92
CA SER A 99 -14.78 -0.70 -2.81
C SER A 99 -14.80 0.65 -2.09
N LYS A 100 -15.29 0.71 -0.86
CA LYS A 100 -15.31 1.93 -0.04
C LYS A 100 -13.90 2.48 0.21
N VAL A 101 -12.90 1.58 0.27
CA VAL A 101 -11.51 1.98 0.47
C VAL A 101 -10.96 2.65 -0.79
N TYR A 102 -11.19 2.03 -1.96
CA TYR A 102 -10.75 2.63 -3.24
C TYR A 102 -11.52 3.92 -3.58
N ASP A 103 -12.69 4.13 -2.99
CA ASP A 103 -13.49 5.34 -3.17
C ASP A 103 -12.94 6.59 -2.44
N MET A 104 -12.04 6.40 -1.47
CA MET A 104 -11.49 7.50 -0.65
C MET A 104 -10.73 8.56 -1.49
N PRO A 105 -9.75 8.20 -2.34
CA PRO A 105 -9.07 9.18 -3.20
C PRO A 105 -10.01 9.85 -4.19
N ILE A 106 -10.98 9.11 -4.76
CA ILE A 106 -11.97 9.65 -5.69
C ILE A 106 -12.78 10.76 -5.05
N LYS A 107 -13.30 10.52 -3.86
CA LYS A 107 -14.06 11.52 -3.09
C LYS A 107 -13.21 12.74 -2.71
N LYS A 108 -11.97 12.50 -2.29
CA LYS A 108 -11.05 13.57 -1.87
C LYS A 108 -10.69 14.49 -3.02
N TYR A 109 -10.26 13.91 -4.15
CA TYR A 109 -9.75 14.68 -5.28
C TYR A 109 -10.82 15.06 -6.31
N LYS A 110 -12.02 14.48 -6.22
CA LYS A 110 -13.16 14.71 -7.15
C LYS A 110 -12.76 14.39 -8.60
N ILE A 111 -12.09 13.27 -8.80
CA ILE A 111 -11.60 12.76 -10.08
C ILE A 111 -12.40 11.52 -10.51
N GLN A 112 -12.18 11.08 -11.76
CA GLN A 112 -12.73 9.83 -12.26
C GLN A 112 -11.80 8.67 -11.91
N LYS A 113 -12.35 7.46 -11.87
CA LYS A 113 -11.59 6.24 -11.52
C LYS A 113 -10.46 5.96 -12.52
N GLU A 114 -10.72 6.22 -13.78
CA GLU A 114 -9.81 6.02 -14.90
C GLU A 114 -8.58 6.94 -14.86
N GLU A 115 -8.68 8.06 -14.11
CA GLU A 115 -7.57 9.00 -13.91
C GLU A 115 -6.57 8.55 -12.84
N VAL A 116 -6.85 7.40 -12.18
CA VAL A 116 -5.99 6.86 -11.11
C VAL A 116 -5.11 5.73 -11.65
N ALA A 117 -3.80 5.95 -11.63
CA ALA A 117 -2.81 4.90 -11.73
C ALA A 117 -2.62 4.29 -10.34
N PHE A 118 -3.11 3.06 -10.13
CA PHE A 118 -3.03 2.37 -8.85
C PHE A 118 -1.96 1.29 -8.87
N LEU A 119 -0.96 1.43 -7.98
CA LEU A 119 0.18 0.54 -7.92
C LEU A 119 0.11 -0.34 -6.67
N SER A 120 0.26 -1.65 -6.85
CA SER A 120 0.43 -2.58 -5.74
C SER A 120 1.32 -3.76 -6.13
N ALA A 121 2.06 -4.29 -5.16
CA ALA A 121 2.79 -5.55 -5.31
C ALA A 121 1.89 -6.78 -5.04
N ASN A 122 0.75 -6.58 -4.36
CA ASN A 122 -0.18 -7.64 -4.01
C ASN A 122 -1.19 -7.86 -5.13
N THR A 123 -1.24 -9.06 -5.67
CA THR A 123 -2.14 -9.44 -6.80
C THR A 123 -3.61 -9.21 -6.47
N TRP A 124 -4.03 -9.55 -5.26
CA TRP A 124 -5.40 -9.33 -4.78
C TRP A 124 -5.77 -7.84 -4.72
N ASP A 125 -4.82 -6.97 -4.37
CA ASP A 125 -5.03 -5.52 -4.27
C ASP A 125 -5.05 -4.87 -5.67
N VAL A 126 -4.16 -5.33 -6.57
CA VAL A 126 -4.19 -4.96 -8.00
C VAL A 126 -5.54 -5.33 -8.62
N SER A 127 -6.01 -6.54 -8.35
CA SER A 127 -7.32 -7.01 -8.85
C SER A 127 -8.48 -6.22 -8.23
N GLY A 128 -8.42 -5.94 -6.94
CA GLY A 128 -9.43 -5.13 -6.24
C GLY A 128 -9.53 -3.71 -6.80
N GLY A 129 -8.40 -3.02 -6.97
CA GLY A 129 -8.35 -1.69 -7.57
C GLY A 129 -8.82 -1.67 -9.02
N GLY A 130 -8.40 -2.67 -9.81
CA GLY A 130 -8.82 -2.82 -11.21
C GLY A 130 -10.31 -3.10 -11.37
N ASN A 131 -10.88 -4.00 -10.56
CA ASN A 131 -12.32 -4.27 -10.54
C ASN A 131 -13.13 -3.05 -10.06
N TYR A 132 -12.54 -2.21 -9.21
CA TYR A 132 -13.15 -0.94 -8.81
C TYR A 132 -13.19 0.06 -9.98
N GLY A 133 -12.28 -0.04 -10.95
CA GLY A 133 -12.19 0.82 -12.14
C GLY A 133 -10.90 1.62 -12.28
N TYR A 134 -9.91 1.38 -11.42
CA TYR A 134 -8.60 2.01 -11.52
C TYR A 134 -7.74 1.43 -12.66
N SER A 135 -6.84 2.23 -13.21
CA SER A 135 -5.73 1.73 -14.03
C SER A 135 -4.69 1.07 -13.12
N SER A 136 -4.92 -0.21 -12.79
CA SER A 136 -4.06 -0.93 -11.86
C SER A 136 -2.81 -1.47 -12.54
N ILE A 137 -1.67 -1.27 -11.88
CA ILE A 137 -0.32 -1.65 -12.30
C ILE A 137 0.26 -2.60 -11.26
N TRP A 138 0.71 -3.76 -11.71
CA TRP A 138 1.34 -4.72 -10.83
C TRP A 138 2.84 -4.47 -10.70
N VAL A 139 3.31 -4.21 -9.47
CA VAL A 139 4.74 -4.03 -9.17
C VAL A 139 5.32 -5.39 -8.77
N ASN A 140 5.76 -6.17 -9.76
CA ASN A 140 6.24 -7.54 -9.62
C ASN A 140 7.77 -7.62 -9.52
N ARG A 141 8.33 -7.21 -8.39
CA ARG A 141 9.79 -7.18 -8.18
C ARG A 141 10.43 -8.57 -8.17
N ASN A 142 9.70 -9.58 -7.75
CA ASN A 142 10.23 -10.92 -7.49
C ASN A 142 9.92 -11.93 -8.60
N ASN A 143 9.38 -11.50 -9.74
CA ASN A 143 8.93 -12.39 -10.83
C ASN A 143 7.92 -13.45 -10.37
N ASN A 144 7.01 -13.07 -9.47
CA ASN A 144 5.93 -13.92 -9.01
C ASN A 144 4.92 -14.19 -10.13
N ILE A 145 4.13 -15.26 -9.98
CA ILE A 145 3.00 -15.54 -10.84
C ILE A 145 1.78 -14.78 -10.29
N PHE A 146 1.04 -14.11 -11.18
CA PHE A 146 -0.21 -13.44 -10.80
C PHE A 146 -1.26 -14.49 -10.41
N ASP A 147 -1.98 -14.25 -9.32
CA ASP A 147 -3.05 -15.13 -8.86
C ASP A 147 -4.14 -15.30 -9.92
N ASN A 148 -4.86 -16.43 -9.84
CA ASN A 148 -5.98 -16.68 -10.76
C ASN A 148 -7.23 -15.91 -10.29
N LEU A 149 -7.22 -14.59 -10.54
CA LEU A 149 -8.27 -13.64 -10.21
C LEU A 149 -8.94 -13.12 -11.48
N ASP A 150 -10.16 -12.60 -11.35
CA ASP A 150 -10.98 -12.15 -12.50
C ASP A 150 -10.39 -10.97 -13.25
N TYR A 151 -9.73 -10.05 -12.53
CA TYR A 151 -9.01 -8.92 -13.14
C TYR A 151 -7.53 -9.21 -13.26
N LYS A 152 -6.96 -8.89 -14.43
CA LYS A 152 -5.51 -8.90 -14.64
C LYS A 152 -5.04 -7.51 -15.05
N PRO A 153 -3.91 -7.03 -14.51
CA PRO A 153 -3.38 -5.71 -14.84
C PRO A 153 -2.95 -5.66 -16.31
N LYS A 154 -3.15 -4.50 -16.94
CA LYS A 154 -2.63 -4.23 -18.29
C LYS A 154 -1.11 -4.03 -18.28
N ASN A 155 -0.58 -3.53 -17.17
CA ASN A 155 0.84 -3.23 -17.00
C ASN A 155 1.40 -3.98 -15.80
N GLU A 156 2.56 -4.60 -16.01
CA GLU A 156 3.43 -5.18 -14.99
C GLU A 156 4.78 -4.47 -15.06
N ILE A 157 5.29 -4.05 -13.91
CA ILE A 157 6.61 -3.41 -13.79
C ILE A 157 7.45 -4.11 -12.74
N LYS A 158 8.76 -4.10 -12.87
CA LYS A 158 9.70 -4.70 -11.91
C LYS A 158 10.18 -3.72 -10.85
N ASP A 159 10.21 -2.45 -11.19
CA ASP A 159 10.54 -1.34 -10.30
C ASP A 159 9.77 -0.08 -10.70
N LEU A 160 9.83 0.96 -9.86
CA LEU A 160 9.10 2.20 -10.15
C LEU A 160 9.72 3.04 -11.28
N LYS A 161 10.97 2.78 -11.73
CA LYS A 161 11.54 3.52 -12.86
C LYS A 161 10.73 3.28 -14.12
N GLN A 162 10.28 2.04 -14.32
CA GLN A 162 9.47 1.66 -15.49
C GLN A 162 8.09 2.35 -15.50
N LEU A 163 7.62 2.88 -14.37
CA LEU A 163 6.39 3.65 -14.31
C LEU A 163 6.46 4.92 -15.16
N LEU A 164 7.64 5.57 -15.21
CA LEU A 164 7.84 6.82 -15.96
C LEU A 164 7.69 6.67 -17.47
N ASP A 165 7.72 5.42 -17.97
CA ASP A 165 7.59 5.09 -19.39
C ASP A 165 6.13 4.81 -19.79
N ILE A 166 5.24 4.66 -18.80
CA ILE A 166 3.85 4.24 -19.03
C ILE A 166 2.80 5.24 -18.56
N ILE A 167 3.22 6.34 -17.86
CA ILE A 167 2.33 7.43 -17.42
C ILE A 167 2.89 8.80 -17.75
#